data_f8c8eef413587e8af30a108d8dbf92b0
#
_entry.id   f8c8eef413587e8af30a108d8dbf92b0
#
_cell.length_a   1.000
_cell.length_b   1.000
_cell.length_c   1.000
_cell.angle_alpha   90.00
_cell.angle_beta   90.00
_cell.angle_gamma   90.00
#
_symmetry.space_group_name_H-M   'P 1'
#
loop_
_entity.id
_entity.type
_entity.pdbx_description
1 polymer ?
#
loop_
_entity_poly.entity_id
_entity_poly.type
_entity_poly.pdbx_seq_one_letter_code
_entity_poly.pdbx_strand_id
1 'polypeptide(L)'
;MSGKAQASSHYIGWDVGGWNCDKNGKSRDALVILDAGLNIVGKPWRGNLRTAINDAADSTDWIKHLFALCNTVPPSQPKITLAIDTPLGFSEEFTRLVTRREHSGEVGRSDTNPYLFRQTERYLFEHGLKPLSAIKDMIGSQATKGMHVLAKFAPTVQRCGVWNDGTGLSAIEAYPSACKASATVKALQQPFGKLGHDDIDFRRDFLIDIKL
;
A
#
# COMPACT_ATOMS: atom_id res chain seq x y z
N MET A 1 32.81 24.76 4.23
CA MET A 1 32.50 23.39 4.64
C MET A 1 31.08 23.10 4.20
N SER A 2 30.91 22.40 3.06
CA SER A 2 29.59 22.05 2.55
C SER A 2 29.12 20.81 3.32
N GLY A 3 28.22 21.01 4.30
CA GLY A 3 27.54 19.92 4.98
C GLY A 3 26.71 19.17 3.94
N LYS A 4 27.08 17.93 3.64
CA LYS A 4 26.21 17.04 2.86
C LYS A 4 24.88 16.94 3.60
N ALA A 5 23.82 17.45 3.00
CA ALA A 5 22.46 17.25 3.51
C ALA A 5 22.25 15.74 3.66
N GLN A 6 22.07 15.28 4.90
CA GLN A 6 21.85 13.87 5.18
C GLN A 6 20.48 13.49 4.62
N ALA A 7 20.43 12.47 3.76
CA ALA A 7 19.18 11.99 3.20
C ALA A 7 18.21 11.62 4.34
N SER A 8 17.05 12.27 4.38
CA SER A 8 16.05 12.03 5.41
C SER A 8 15.10 10.93 4.96
N SER A 9 15.10 9.80 5.70
CA SER A 9 14.21 8.68 5.44
C SER A 9 12.78 8.99 5.92
N HIS A 10 11.80 8.68 5.07
CA HIS A 10 10.37 8.74 5.41
C HIS A 10 9.67 7.48 4.93
N TYR A 11 8.61 7.13 5.62
CA TYR A 11 7.77 5.99 5.31
C TYR A 11 6.36 6.49 5.04
N ILE A 12 5.77 6.04 3.93
CA ILE A 12 4.40 6.38 3.55
C ILE A 12 3.59 5.09 3.55
N GLY A 13 2.58 5.00 4.40
CA GLY A 13 1.57 3.94 4.35
C GLY A 13 0.40 4.38 3.49
N TRP A 14 0.01 3.54 2.53
CA TRP A 14 -1.12 3.76 1.66
C TRP A 14 -2.09 2.57 1.70
N ASP A 15 -3.26 2.78 2.32
CA ASP A 15 -4.43 1.90 2.21
C ASP A 15 -5.15 2.25 0.91
N VAL A 16 -5.19 1.31 -0.03
CA VAL A 16 -5.59 1.58 -1.41
C VAL A 16 -7.10 1.53 -1.58
N GLY A 17 -7.70 2.65 -1.89
CA GLY A 17 -9.08 2.75 -2.34
C GLY A 17 -9.26 2.35 -3.82
N GLY A 18 -10.48 1.99 -4.20
CA GLY A 18 -10.80 1.76 -5.61
C GLY A 18 -10.64 3.01 -6.48
N TRP A 19 -10.56 2.84 -7.81
CA TRP A 19 -10.45 3.95 -8.76
C TRP A 19 -11.62 4.97 -8.65
N ASN A 20 -12.81 4.51 -8.30
CA ASN A 20 -14.02 5.34 -8.12
C ASN A 20 -14.41 5.50 -6.65
N CYS A 21 -13.44 5.55 -5.75
CA CYS A 21 -13.70 5.66 -4.31
C CYS A 21 -14.30 7.01 -3.89
N ASP A 22 -14.30 8.01 -4.75
CA ASP A 22 -15.10 9.23 -4.63
C ASP A 22 -16.61 8.97 -4.59
N LYS A 23 -17.08 7.90 -5.27
CA LYS A 23 -18.49 7.46 -5.23
C LYS A 23 -18.81 6.53 -4.06
N ASN A 24 -17.80 5.98 -3.40
CA ASN A 24 -17.92 5.08 -2.25
C ASN A 24 -16.99 5.51 -1.13
N GLY A 25 -17.48 6.33 -0.20
CA GLY A 25 -16.69 6.85 0.91
C GLY A 25 -16.06 5.80 1.82
N LYS A 26 -16.58 4.57 1.83
CA LYS A 26 -16.00 3.45 2.60
C LYS A 26 -14.74 2.85 1.97
N SER A 27 -14.50 3.10 0.68
CA SER A 27 -13.38 2.55 -0.09
C SER A 27 -12.39 3.62 -0.52
N ARG A 28 -12.22 4.68 0.27
CA ARG A 28 -11.30 5.79 -0.03
C ARG A 28 -9.86 5.37 0.24
N ASP A 29 -8.94 5.96 -0.54
CA ASP A 29 -7.52 5.91 -0.22
C ASP A 29 -7.26 6.56 1.14
N ALA A 30 -6.31 6.03 1.90
CA ALA A 30 -5.80 6.67 3.11
C ALA A 30 -4.28 6.71 3.09
N LEU A 31 -3.71 7.82 3.56
CA LEU A 31 -2.27 8.05 3.63
C LEU A 31 -1.85 8.42 5.04
N VAL A 32 -0.69 7.92 5.44
CA VAL A 32 0.05 8.37 6.60
C VAL A 32 1.53 8.49 6.25
N ILE A 33 2.19 9.55 6.71
CA ILE A 33 3.63 9.76 6.52
C ILE A 33 4.31 9.72 7.88
N LEU A 34 5.40 8.96 7.96
CA LEU A 34 6.25 8.88 9.14
C LEU A 34 7.67 9.35 8.79
N ASP A 35 8.34 10.00 9.74
CA ASP A 35 9.77 10.31 9.67
C ASP A 35 10.64 9.09 10.07
N ALA A 36 11.96 9.25 10.06
CA ALA A 36 12.91 8.22 10.46
C ALA A 36 12.76 7.79 11.94
N GLY A 37 12.20 8.64 12.78
CA GLY A 37 11.88 8.36 14.18
C GLY A 37 10.49 7.73 14.37
N LEU A 38 9.80 7.38 13.28
CA LEU A 38 8.44 6.86 13.24
C LEU A 38 7.39 7.84 13.82
N ASN A 39 7.68 9.14 13.81
CA ASN A 39 6.70 10.16 14.16
C ASN A 39 5.84 10.51 12.95
N ILE A 40 4.54 10.79 13.18
CA ILE A 40 3.64 11.25 12.12
C ILE A 40 4.07 12.63 11.63
N VAL A 41 4.24 12.76 10.30
CA VAL A 41 4.57 14.00 9.62
C VAL A 41 3.32 14.53 8.92
N GLY A 42 2.94 15.75 9.22
CA GLY A 42 1.71 16.36 8.70
C GLY A 42 0.45 15.77 9.32
N LYS A 43 -0.59 15.60 8.51
CA LYS A 43 -1.88 15.01 8.92
C LYS A 43 -2.20 13.79 8.07
N PRO A 44 -2.67 12.66 8.65
CA PRO A 44 -3.23 11.58 7.88
C PRO A 44 -4.33 12.10 6.93
N TRP A 45 -4.37 11.56 5.72
CA TRP A 45 -5.30 12.00 4.70
C TRP A 45 -6.18 10.86 4.19
N ARG A 46 -7.42 11.17 3.80
CA ARG A 46 -8.32 10.26 3.11
C ARG A 46 -8.99 10.93 1.93
N GLY A 47 -9.08 10.21 0.82
CA GLY A 47 -9.72 10.72 -0.39
C GLY A 47 -9.58 9.79 -1.58
N ASN A 48 -9.45 10.34 -2.78
CA ASN A 48 -9.15 9.60 -3.99
C ASN A 48 -7.85 10.12 -4.62
N LEU A 49 -6.85 9.27 -4.69
CA LEU A 49 -5.54 9.61 -5.28
C LEU A 49 -5.54 9.71 -6.81
N ARG A 50 -6.64 9.40 -7.48
CA ARG A 50 -6.70 9.38 -8.96
C ARG A 50 -6.17 10.67 -9.61
N THR A 51 -6.57 11.83 -9.09
CA THR A 51 -6.09 13.12 -9.60
C THR A 51 -4.60 13.28 -9.39
N ALA A 52 -4.11 13.05 -8.17
CA ALA A 52 -2.69 13.14 -7.86
C ALA A 52 -1.83 12.16 -8.69
N ILE A 53 -2.33 10.95 -8.95
CA ILE A 53 -1.69 9.96 -9.83
C ILE A 53 -1.62 10.47 -11.28
N ASN A 54 -2.69 11.08 -11.77
CA ASN A 54 -2.74 11.57 -13.17
C ASN A 54 -1.83 12.78 -13.36
N ASP A 55 -1.84 13.72 -12.43
CA ASP A 55 -1.17 15.01 -12.55
C ASP A 55 0.35 14.91 -12.32
N ALA A 56 0.82 13.94 -11.55
CA ALA A 56 2.24 13.75 -11.30
C ALA A 56 2.97 13.34 -12.60
N ALA A 57 4.01 14.09 -12.95
CA ALA A 57 4.84 13.81 -14.13
C ALA A 57 5.82 12.66 -13.90
N ASP A 58 6.37 12.55 -12.68
CA ASP A 58 7.38 11.58 -12.27
C ASP A 58 7.25 11.20 -10.78
N SER A 59 8.16 10.36 -10.28
CA SER A 59 8.19 9.94 -8.87
C SER A 59 8.41 11.10 -7.90
N THR A 60 9.18 12.10 -8.28
CA THR A 60 9.45 13.29 -7.46
C THR A 60 8.17 14.12 -7.28
N ASP A 61 7.45 14.34 -8.36
CA ASP A 61 6.16 15.03 -8.35
C ASP A 61 5.11 14.23 -7.59
N TRP A 62 5.08 12.92 -7.77
CA TRP A 62 4.23 12.02 -7.00
C TRP A 62 4.44 12.17 -5.50
N ILE A 63 5.70 12.12 -5.04
CA ILE A 63 6.05 12.33 -3.63
C ILE A 63 5.57 13.68 -3.13
N LYS A 64 5.78 14.77 -3.90
CA LYS A 64 5.29 16.12 -3.52
C LYS A 64 3.77 16.14 -3.34
N HIS A 65 3.02 15.49 -4.23
CA HIS A 65 1.56 15.41 -4.12
C HIS A 65 1.14 14.67 -2.86
N LEU A 66 1.78 13.53 -2.52
CA LEU A 66 1.47 12.79 -1.30
C LEU A 66 1.72 13.63 -0.04
N PHE A 67 2.85 14.34 0.01
CA PHE A 67 3.18 15.22 1.13
C PHE A 67 2.19 16.39 1.23
N ALA A 68 1.85 17.03 0.11
CA ALA A 68 0.88 18.13 0.08
C ALA A 68 -0.50 17.71 0.58
N LEU A 69 -0.99 16.53 0.18
CA LEU A 69 -2.24 15.96 0.68
C LEU A 69 -2.21 15.76 2.20
N CYS A 70 -1.08 15.44 2.77
CA CYS A 70 -0.87 15.32 4.21
C CYS A 70 -0.52 16.66 4.90
N ASN A 71 -0.71 17.80 4.22
CA ASN A 71 -0.42 19.15 4.72
C ASN A 71 1.03 19.34 5.18
N THR A 72 1.98 18.82 4.43
CA THR A 72 3.42 18.93 4.71
C THR A 72 4.21 18.99 3.41
N VAL A 73 5.53 19.14 3.50
CA VAL A 73 6.44 19.20 2.34
C VAL A 73 7.53 18.15 2.47
N PRO A 74 7.96 17.51 1.37
CA PRO A 74 9.07 16.57 1.42
C PRO A 74 10.40 17.31 1.69
N PRO A 75 11.38 16.62 2.32
CA PRO A 75 12.73 17.15 2.42
C PRO A 75 13.38 17.29 1.03
N SER A 76 14.47 18.05 0.93
CA SER A 76 15.15 18.33 -0.34
C SER A 76 15.71 17.08 -1.04
N GLN A 77 16.11 16.08 -0.27
CA GLN A 77 16.60 14.78 -0.78
C GLN A 77 15.89 13.65 -0.03
N PRO A 78 14.64 13.36 -0.36
CA PRO A 78 13.85 12.36 0.36
C PRO A 78 14.31 10.95 0.00
N LYS A 79 14.43 10.08 1.01
CA LYS A 79 14.50 8.64 0.84
C LYS A 79 13.16 8.06 1.32
N ILE A 80 12.31 7.68 0.38
CA ILE A 80 10.94 7.29 0.66
C ILE A 80 10.77 5.78 0.52
N THR A 81 10.12 5.17 1.51
CA THR A 81 9.55 3.82 1.38
C THR A 81 8.03 3.96 1.36
N LEU A 82 7.40 3.61 0.23
CA LEU A 82 5.95 3.58 0.05
C LEU A 82 5.45 2.16 0.29
N ALA A 83 4.71 1.94 1.37
CA ALA A 83 4.06 0.68 1.70
C ALA A 83 2.62 0.70 1.17
N ILE A 84 2.28 -0.19 0.25
CA ILE A 84 1.02 -0.23 -0.49
C ILE A 84 0.20 -1.43 -0.03
N ASP A 85 -0.95 -1.19 0.62
CA ASP A 85 -1.85 -2.23 1.11
C ASP A 85 -2.83 -2.66 0.03
N THR A 86 -2.33 -3.42 -0.93
CA THR A 86 -3.12 -4.14 -1.93
C THR A 86 -2.24 -5.18 -2.63
N PRO A 87 -2.79 -6.26 -3.20
CA PRO A 87 -2.03 -7.14 -4.07
C PRO A 87 -1.44 -6.38 -5.26
N LEU A 88 -0.12 -6.43 -5.43
CA LEU A 88 0.59 -5.72 -6.50
C LEU A 88 0.93 -6.63 -7.69
N GLY A 89 0.08 -7.60 -7.96
CA GLY A 89 0.19 -8.50 -9.10
C GLY A 89 -0.94 -9.52 -9.14
N PHE A 90 -0.95 -10.29 -10.21
CA PHE A 90 -1.83 -11.45 -10.40
C PHE A 90 -0.99 -12.73 -10.38
N SER A 91 -1.64 -13.89 -10.22
CA SER A 91 -0.95 -15.16 -10.39
C SER A 91 -0.41 -15.29 -11.82
N GLU A 92 0.69 -16.03 -11.97
CA GLU A 92 1.28 -16.26 -13.29
C GLU A 92 0.30 -17.00 -14.20
N GLU A 93 -0.42 -17.97 -13.67
CA GLU A 93 -1.40 -18.77 -14.39
C GLU A 93 -2.58 -17.93 -14.86
N PHE A 94 -3.08 -16.99 -14.04
CA PHE A 94 -4.09 -16.03 -14.48
C PHE A 94 -3.56 -15.14 -15.59
N THR A 95 -2.35 -14.65 -15.46
CA THR A 95 -1.71 -13.80 -16.49
C THR A 95 -1.55 -14.55 -17.80
N ARG A 96 -1.08 -15.81 -17.78
CA ARG A 96 -0.99 -16.67 -18.97
C ARG A 96 -2.35 -16.94 -19.58
N LEU A 97 -3.36 -17.21 -18.76
CA LEU A 97 -4.72 -17.46 -19.24
C LEU A 97 -5.26 -16.26 -20.04
N VAL A 98 -5.16 -15.04 -19.49
CA VAL A 98 -5.74 -13.84 -20.14
C VAL A 98 -4.93 -13.31 -21.31
N THR A 99 -3.62 -13.48 -21.29
CA THR A 99 -2.72 -12.95 -22.32
C THR A 99 -2.41 -13.93 -23.44
N ARG A 100 -2.39 -15.25 -23.15
CA ARG A 100 -1.95 -16.29 -24.07
C ARG A 100 -2.99 -17.39 -24.30
N ARG A 101 -4.12 -17.40 -23.56
CA ARG A 101 -5.13 -18.46 -23.55
C ARG A 101 -4.55 -19.83 -23.16
N GLU A 102 -3.48 -19.80 -22.36
CA GLU A 102 -2.88 -21.01 -21.79
C GLU A 102 -3.64 -21.37 -20.51
N HIS A 103 -4.16 -22.58 -20.42
CA HIS A 103 -4.79 -23.07 -19.19
C HIS A 103 -3.75 -23.73 -18.28
N SER A 104 -3.93 -23.64 -16.96
CA SER A 104 -3.22 -24.52 -16.05
C SER A 104 -3.77 -25.95 -16.20
N GLY A 105 -3.02 -26.94 -15.77
CA GLY A 105 -3.47 -28.32 -15.84
C GLY A 105 -4.75 -28.55 -15.02
N GLU A 106 -4.64 -29.20 -13.88
CA GLU A 106 -5.78 -29.39 -12.97
C GLU A 106 -6.09 -28.11 -12.18
N VAL A 107 -7.35 -27.74 -12.09
CA VAL A 107 -7.84 -26.64 -11.26
C VAL A 107 -8.36 -27.21 -9.95
N GLY A 108 -7.65 -26.98 -8.88
CA GLY A 108 -8.01 -27.41 -7.55
C GLY A 108 -9.17 -26.61 -6.94
N ARG A 109 -9.41 -26.83 -5.64
CA ARG A 109 -10.39 -26.07 -4.86
C ARG A 109 -10.00 -24.58 -4.77
N SER A 110 -10.90 -23.76 -4.22
CA SER A 110 -10.73 -22.30 -4.18
C SER A 110 -9.38 -21.85 -3.61
N ASP A 111 -8.93 -22.46 -2.52
CA ASP A 111 -7.66 -22.15 -1.84
C ASP A 111 -6.41 -22.63 -2.60
N THR A 112 -6.56 -23.62 -3.47
CA THR A 112 -5.50 -24.18 -4.33
C THR A 112 -5.67 -23.82 -5.80
N ASN A 113 -6.70 -23.06 -6.16
CA ASN A 113 -6.94 -22.65 -7.54
C ASN A 113 -5.81 -21.76 -8.06
N PRO A 114 -5.09 -22.13 -9.11
CA PRO A 114 -3.92 -21.42 -9.59
C PRO A 114 -4.23 -20.01 -10.13
N TYR A 115 -5.46 -19.78 -10.57
CA TYR A 115 -5.85 -18.48 -11.12
C TYR A 115 -6.18 -17.44 -10.05
N LEU A 116 -6.60 -17.89 -8.84
CA LEU A 116 -7.15 -17.01 -7.82
C LEU A 116 -6.10 -16.43 -6.89
N PHE A 117 -5.04 -17.18 -6.62
CA PHE A 117 -4.05 -16.82 -5.60
C PHE A 117 -2.63 -16.92 -6.14
N ARG A 118 -1.82 -15.90 -5.86
CA ARG A 118 -0.38 -15.90 -6.08
C ARG A 118 0.30 -16.79 -5.03
N GLN A 119 1.58 -17.05 -5.23
CA GLN A 119 2.42 -17.73 -4.23
C GLN A 119 2.43 -16.99 -2.89
N THR A 120 2.39 -15.65 -2.91
CA THR A 120 2.33 -14.81 -1.71
C THR A 120 1.10 -15.12 -0.86
N GLU A 121 -0.09 -15.17 -1.44
CA GLU A 121 -1.31 -15.50 -0.70
C GLU A 121 -1.28 -16.93 -0.16
N ARG A 122 -0.77 -17.89 -0.93
CA ARG A 122 -0.64 -19.30 -0.50
C ARG A 122 0.30 -19.42 0.68
N TYR A 123 1.46 -18.76 0.63
CA TYR A 123 2.39 -18.69 1.75
C TYR A 123 1.73 -18.12 3.01
N LEU A 124 0.97 -17.05 2.88
CA LEU A 124 0.26 -16.44 4.00
C LEU A 124 -0.83 -17.36 4.58
N PHE A 125 -1.54 -18.14 3.74
CA PHE A 125 -2.49 -19.15 4.23
C PHE A 125 -1.82 -20.23 5.07
N GLU A 126 -0.63 -20.70 4.67
CA GLU A 126 0.15 -21.68 5.43
C GLU A 126 0.56 -21.15 6.82
N HIS A 127 0.65 -19.81 6.97
CA HIS A 127 0.92 -19.13 8.23
C HIS A 127 -0.35 -18.68 8.98
N GLY A 128 -1.52 -19.21 8.62
CA GLY A 128 -2.78 -18.95 9.30
C GLY A 128 -3.40 -17.57 9.01
N LEU A 129 -2.87 -16.85 8.03
CA LEU A 129 -3.39 -15.55 7.59
C LEU A 129 -4.44 -15.74 6.49
N LYS A 130 -5.23 -14.70 6.22
CA LYS A 130 -6.31 -14.74 5.21
C LYS A 130 -6.20 -13.51 4.30
N PRO A 131 -5.16 -13.45 3.44
CA PRO A 131 -5.01 -12.34 2.50
C PRO A 131 -6.15 -12.32 1.48
N LEU A 132 -6.48 -11.14 1.00
CA LEU A 132 -7.44 -10.97 -0.08
C LEU A 132 -6.76 -11.22 -1.43
N SER A 133 -7.50 -11.86 -2.32
CA SER A 133 -7.10 -12.04 -3.71
C SER A 133 -7.63 -10.92 -4.59
N ALA A 134 -6.80 -10.40 -5.49
CA ALA A 134 -7.22 -9.44 -6.48
C ALA A 134 -8.36 -9.95 -7.38
N ILE A 135 -8.43 -11.24 -7.62
CA ILE A 135 -9.42 -11.88 -8.50
C ILE A 135 -10.66 -12.31 -7.73
N LYS A 136 -10.47 -13.15 -6.68
CA LYS A 136 -11.60 -13.77 -5.96
C LYS A 136 -12.40 -12.74 -5.14
N ASP A 137 -11.72 -11.80 -4.50
CA ASP A 137 -12.32 -10.93 -3.48
C ASP A 137 -12.72 -9.55 -4.01
N MET A 138 -12.81 -9.41 -5.35
CA MET A 138 -13.26 -8.21 -6.06
C MET A 138 -12.47 -6.93 -5.74
N ILE A 139 -11.20 -7.06 -5.36
CA ILE A 139 -10.29 -5.93 -5.10
C ILE A 139 -9.39 -5.59 -6.30
N GLY A 140 -9.80 -6.01 -7.51
CA GLY A 140 -9.06 -5.73 -8.74
C GLY A 140 -8.90 -4.23 -9.02
N SER A 141 -9.86 -3.42 -8.57
CA SER A 141 -9.78 -1.95 -8.69
C SER A 141 -8.64 -1.37 -7.86
N GLN A 142 -8.46 -1.84 -6.64
CA GLN A 142 -7.36 -1.46 -5.75
C GLN A 142 -6.03 -1.99 -6.28
N ALA A 143 -5.99 -3.29 -6.62
CA ALA A 143 -4.80 -3.94 -7.15
C ALA A 143 -4.28 -3.25 -8.43
N THR A 144 -5.16 -2.96 -9.39
CA THR A 144 -4.78 -2.25 -10.62
C THR A 144 -4.30 -0.83 -10.36
N LYS A 145 -4.83 -0.14 -9.34
CA LYS A 145 -4.39 1.20 -8.93
C LYS A 145 -2.97 1.16 -8.35
N GLY A 146 -2.69 0.21 -7.45
CA GLY A 146 -1.35 0.00 -6.91
C GLY A 146 -0.34 -0.36 -8.00
N MET A 147 -0.68 -1.32 -8.88
CA MET A 147 0.18 -1.70 -10.00
C MET A 147 0.42 -0.56 -10.98
N HIS A 148 -0.59 0.29 -11.26
CA HIS A 148 -0.43 1.47 -12.10
C HIS A 148 0.58 2.46 -11.51
N VAL A 149 0.51 2.70 -10.20
CA VAL A 149 1.47 3.55 -9.48
C VAL A 149 2.88 2.98 -9.55
N LEU A 150 3.06 1.66 -9.40
CA LEU A 150 4.37 1.03 -9.59
C LEU A 150 4.89 1.24 -11.00
N ALA A 151 4.08 0.95 -12.02
CA ALA A 151 4.48 1.09 -13.42
C ALA A 151 4.87 2.54 -13.78
N LYS A 152 4.19 3.52 -13.17
CA LYS A 152 4.43 4.94 -13.47
C LYS A 152 5.60 5.53 -12.67
N PHE A 153 5.75 5.17 -11.39
CA PHE A 153 6.64 5.88 -10.47
C PHE A 153 7.74 5.03 -9.85
N ALA A 154 7.65 3.71 -9.89
CA ALA A 154 8.65 2.79 -9.34
C ALA A 154 8.79 1.53 -10.23
N PRO A 155 9.11 1.69 -11.53
CA PRO A 155 8.97 0.60 -12.51
C PRO A 155 10.05 -0.49 -12.38
N THR A 156 11.11 -0.25 -11.62
CA THR A 156 12.23 -1.18 -11.52
C THR A 156 12.00 -2.18 -10.40
N VAL A 157 11.89 -3.46 -10.73
CA VAL A 157 11.84 -4.54 -9.75
C VAL A 157 13.24 -4.73 -9.16
N GLN A 158 13.39 -4.50 -7.87
CA GLN A 158 14.64 -4.74 -7.15
C GLN A 158 14.73 -6.20 -6.67
N ARG A 159 13.63 -6.73 -6.16
CA ARG A 159 13.41 -8.12 -5.77
C ARG A 159 11.91 -8.36 -5.66
N CYS A 160 11.49 -9.61 -5.46
CA CYS A 160 10.07 -9.92 -5.24
C CYS A 160 9.47 -9.04 -4.12
N GLY A 161 8.38 -8.35 -4.44
CA GLY A 161 7.67 -7.46 -3.51
C GLY A 161 8.36 -6.11 -3.24
N VAL A 162 9.45 -5.77 -3.94
CA VAL A 162 10.16 -4.49 -3.78
C VAL A 162 10.46 -3.88 -5.15
N TRP A 163 10.00 -2.66 -5.35
CA TRP A 163 10.21 -1.86 -6.55
C TRP A 163 10.89 -0.53 -6.22
N ASN A 164 11.48 0.13 -7.20
CA ASN A 164 12.08 1.46 -7.02
C ASN A 164 12.08 2.28 -8.32
N ASP A 165 12.36 3.58 -8.16
CA ASP A 165 12.52 4.53 -9.27
C ASP A 165 14.00 4.77 -9.67
N GLY A 166 14.94 4.08 -9.03
CA GLY A 166 16.38 4.28 -9.23
C GLY A 166 16.96 5.52 -8.52
N THR A 167 16.16 6.33 -7.83
CA THR A 167 16.60 7.59 -7.22
C THR A 167 16.36 7.65 -5.71
N GLY A 168 15.14 7.73 -5.25
CA GLY A 168 14.81 7.93 -3.84
C GLY A 168 13.53 7.26 -3.37
N LEU A 169 12.68 6.81 -4.30
CA LEU A 169 11.46 6.08 -4.00
C LEU A 169 11.69 4.57 -4.07
N SER A 170 11.37 3.88 -2.98
CA SER A 170 11.17 2.42 -2.95
C SER A 170 9.71 2.14 -2.61
N ALA A 171 9.10 1.17 -3.27
CA ALA A 171 7.74 0.72 -2.97
C ALA A 171 7.75 -0.75 -2.56
N ILE A 172 6.88 -1.09 -1.60
CA ILE A 172 6.70 -2.46 -1.11
C ILE A 172 5.22 -2.82 -1.08
N GLU A 173 4.91 -4.09 -1.32
CA GLU A 173 3.60 -4.62 -0.99
C GLU A 173 3.50 -4.81 0.52
N ALA A 174 2.45 -4.27 1.14
CA ALA A 174 2.20 -4.40 2.56
C ALA A 174 0.92 -5.19 2.83
N TYR A 175 0.90 -5.90 3.95
CA TYR A 175 -0.27 -6.62 4.43
C TYR A 175 -0.48 -6.33 5.93
N PRO A 176 -1.04 -5.17 6.30
CA PRO A 176 -1.22 -4.75 7.69
C PRO A 176 -2.09 -5.71 8.51
N SER A 177 -3.01 -6.42 7.86
CA SER A 177 -3.84 -7.42 8.53
C SER A 177 -3.05 -8.56 9.17
N ALA A 178 -1.79 -8.82 8.76
CA ALA A 178 -0.91 -9.76 9.42
C ALA A 178 -0.63 -9.37 10.87
N CYS A 179 -0.64 -8.08 11.20
CA CYS A 179 -0.40 -7.57 12.54
C CYS A 179 -1.60 -7.73 13.49
N LYS A 180 -2.81 -8.04 12.98
CA LYS A 180 -4.03 -8.19 13.81
C LYS A 180 -3.93 -9.29 14.87
N ALA A 181 -3.08 -10.28 14.68
CA ALA A 181 -2.85 -11.34 15.65
C ALA A 181 -1.98 -10.91 16.83
N SER A 182 -1.21 -9.81 16.69
CA SER A 182 -0.33 -9.29 17.73
C SER A 182 -1.13 -8.92 19.00
N ALA A 183 -0.71 -9.45 20.14
CA ALA A 183 -1.30 -9.10 21.43
C ALA A 183 -1.14 -7.61 21.74
N THR A 184 0.01 -7.04 21.40
CA THR A 184 0.30 -5.60 21.55
C THR A 184 -0.66 -4.75 20.74
N VAL A 185 -0.86 -5.06 19.43
CA VAL A 185 -1.79 -4.31 18.58
C VAL A 185 -3.23 -4.44 19.10
N LYS A 186 -3.65 -5.63 19.53
CA LYS A 186 -4.98 -5.83 20.14
C LYS A 186 -5.18 -5.00 21.40
N ALA A 187 -4.19 -4.98 22.29
CA ALA A 187 -4.26 -4.17 23.52
C ALA A 187 -4.37 -2.67 23.21
N LEU A 188 -3.61 -2.18 22.23
CA LEU A 188 -3.66 -0.78 21.79
C LEU A 188 -4.97 -0.42 21.09
N GLN A 189 -5.62 -1.37 20.41
CA GLN A 189 -6.92 -1.15 19.77
C GLN A 189 -8.10 -1.12 20.75
N GLN A 190 -7.96 -1.80 21.91
CA GLN A 190 -9.05 -2.01 22.86
C GLN A 190 -9.68 -0.71 23.41
N PRO A 191 -8.91 0.34 23.78
CA PRO A 191 -9.46 1.61 24.25
C PRO A 191 -10.31 2.36 23.24
N PHE A 192 -10.11 2.09 21.98
CA PHE A 192 -10.67 2.88 20.89
C PHE A 192 -12.00 2.35 20.33
N GLY A 193 -12.43 1.17 20.72
CA GLY A 193 -13.73 0.60 20.34
C GLY A 193 -13.96 0.46 18.83
N LYS A 194 -15.20 0.56 18.39
CA LYS A 194 -15.54 0.57 16.95
C LYS A 194 -15.45 1.98 16.41
N LEU A 195 -14.39 2.25 15.66
CA LEU A 195 -14.19 3.54 15.01
C LEU A 195 -15.08 3.74 13.80
N GLY A 196 -15.57 4.97 13.64
CA GLY A 196 -16.09 5.44 12.37
C GLY A 196 -14.99 5.43 11.29
N HIS A 197 -15.33 5.03 10.06
CA HIS A 197 -14.36 4.99 8.96
C HIS A 197 -13.76 6.35 8.59
N ASP A 198 -14.40 7.44 8.98
CA ASP A 198 -14.04 8.81 8.62
C ASP A 198 -13.46 9.63 9.78
N ASP A 199 -13.26 9.03 10.94
CA ASP A 199 -12.65 9.71 12.07
C ASP A 199 -11.12 9.71 11.94
N ILE A 200 -10.61 10.73 11.24
CA ILE A 200 -9.17 10.89 10.97
C ILE A 200 -8.40 11.25 12.25
N ASP A 201 -8.97 12.07 13.12
CA ASP A 201 -8.29 12.51 14.34
C ASP A 201 -8.12 11.35 15.31
N PHE A 202 -9.12 10.52 15.43
CA PHE A 202 -9.06 9.33 16.22
C PHE A 202 -8.05 8.29 15.67
N ARG A 203 -8.00 8.09 14.34
CA ARG A 203 -7.00 7.20 13.73
C ARG A 203 -5.60 7.72 13.90
N ARG A 204 -5.42 9.02 13.90
CA ARG A 204 -4.13 9.67 14.20
C ARG A 204 -3.71 9.35 15.64
N ASP A 205 -4.60 9.51 16.61
CA ASP A 205 -4.32 9.25 18.03
C ASP A 205 -3.98 7.77 18.24
N PHE A 206 -4.73 6.87 17.62
CA PHE A 206 -4.42 5.44 17.60
C PHE A 206 -3.04 5.13 17.00
N LEU A 207 -2.65 5.78 15.88
CA LEU A 207 -1.32 5.60 15.27
C LEU A 207 -0.20 6.17 16.15
N ILE A 208 -0.47 7.20 16.94
CA ILE A 208 0.48 7.76 17.91
C ILE A 208 0.72 6.77 19.04
N ASP A 209 -0.32 6.09 19.52
CA ASP A 209 -0.24 5.12 20.61
C ASP A 209 0.39 3.79 20.19
N ILE A 210 0.28 3.42 18.89
CA ILE A 210 0.94 2.23 18.31
C ILE A 210 2.45 2.45 18.03
N LYS A 211 3.07 3.51 18.47
CA LYS A 211 4.52 3.66 18.30
C LYS A 211 5.26 2.44 18.87
N LEU A 212 5.54 1.48 17.98
CA LEU A 212 6.37 0.30 18.20
C LEU A 212 7.82 0.61 17.82
#